data_dc931e57643bef96b79d77380a9c3a84
#
_entry.id   dc931e57643bef96b79d77380a9c3a84
#
_cell.length_a   1.000
_cell.length_b   1.000
_cell.length_c   1.000
_cell.angle_alpha   90.00
_cell.angle_beta   90.00
_cell.angle_gamma   90.00
#
_symmetry.space_group_name_H-M   'P 1'
#
loop_
_entity.id
_entity.type
_entity.pdbx_description
1 polymer ?
#
loop_
_entity_poly.entity_id
_entity_poly.type
_entity_poly.pdbx_seq_one_letter_code
_entity_poly.pdbx_strand_id
1 'polypeptide(L)'
;SREGLAALNRLGVPIGIVSNASGQVESVLRRSGLCQVGHGEHPSVLCVVDSDIVRVAKPDPAIFEFALPHFDGIERHRIAYVGDNVTMDVQGSTAAGLTPVLFDPFDDAAHLFQGLRIRSLADVVALFAD
;
A
#
# COMPACT_ATOMS: atom_id res chain seq x y z
N SER A 1 -2.11 -2.33 13.39
CA SER A 1 -1.48 -2.00 12.09
C SER A 1 -0.16 -1.28 12.23
N ARG A 2 -0.02 -0.43 13.23
CA ARG A 2 1.29 0.19 13.48
C ARG A 2 2.38 -0.87 13.70
N GLU A 3 2.05 -1.91 14.43
CA GLU A 3 2.98 -3.01 14.69
C GLU A 3 3.38 -3.74 13.41
N GLY A 4 2.43 -3.92 12.48
CA GLY A 4 2.72 -4.54 11.19
C GLY A 4 3.66 -3.69 10.36
N LEU A 5 3.44 -2.37 10.32
CA LEU A 5 4.33 -1.46 9.61
C LEU A 5 5.71 -1.45 10.24
N ALA A 6 5.79 -1.44 11.57
CA ALA A 6 7.07 -1.50 12.26
C ALA A 6 7.82 -2.80 11.95
N ALA A 7 7.10 -3.92 11.89
CA ALA A 7 7.70 -5.20 11.55
C ALA A 7 8.26 -5.20 10.12
N LEU A 8 7.54 -4.61 9.16
CA LEU A 8 8.05 -4.49 7.79
C LEU A 8 9.30 -3.61 7.74
N ASN A 9 9.35 -2.53 8.54
CA ASN A 9 10.55 -1.71 8.65
C ASN A 9 11.73 -2.54 9.15
N ARG A 10 11.52 -3.37 10.18
CA ARG A 10 12.59 -4.23 10.71
C ARG A 10 13.10 -5.24 9.68
N LEU A 11 12.23 -5.69 8.79
CA LEU A 11 12.60 -6.60 7.70
C LEU A 11 13.25 -5.88 6.52
N GLY A 12 13.33 -4.55 6.56
CA GLY A 12 13.90 -3.78 5.45
C GLY A 12 13.01 -3.68 4.22
N VAL A 13 11.71 -3.91 4.36
CA VAL A 13 10.77 -3.85 3.24
C VAL A 13 10.39 -2.39 2.99
N PRO A 14 10.63 -1.87 1.77
CA PRO A 14 10.20 -0.52 1.43
C PRO A 14 8.68 -0.43 1.38
N ILE A 15 8.10 0.65 1.92
CA ILE A 15 6.66 0.84 2.01
C ILE A 15 6.29 2.19 1.41
N GLY A 16 5.22 2.21 0.63
CA GLY A 16 4.57 3.43 0.17
C GLY A 16 3.09 3.36 0.46
N ILE A 17 2.45 4.51 0.54
CA ILE A 17 1.00 4.63 0.75
C ILE A 17 0.41 5.35 -0.46
N VAL A 18 -0.65 4.78 -1.06
CA VAL A 18 -1.41 5.43 -2.13
C VAL A 18 -2.88 5.42 -1.72
N SER A 19 -3.48 6.58 -1.60
CA SER A 19 -4.80 6.72 -1.04
C SER A 19 -5.68 7.67 -1.86
N ASN A 20 -6.93 7.28 -2.08
CA ASN A 20 -7.95 8.23 -2.53
C ASN A 20 -8.40 8.99 -1.30
N ALA A 21 -8.00 10.26 -1.19
CA ALA A 21 -8.15 11.03 0.02
C ALA A 21 -8.43 12.51 -0.27
N SER A 22 -8.40 13.34 0.76
CA SER A 22 -8.83 14.75 0.68
C SER A 22 -7.70 15.75 0.86
N GLY A 23 -6.46 15.32 0.73
CA GLY A 23 -5.31 16.21 0.81
C GLY A 23 -4.61 16.21 2.16
N GLN A 24 -5.10 15.43 3.13
CA GLN A 24 -4.60 15.45 4.50
C GLN A 24 -4.14 14.09 5.00
N VAL A 25 -4.09 13.07 4.13
CA VAL A 25 -3.84 11.71 4.59
C VAL A 25 -2.46 11.57 5.25
N GLU A 26 -1.43 12.17 4.69
CA GLU A 26 -0.08 12.09 5.29
C GLU A 26 -0.07 12.67 6.69
N SER A 27 -0.69 13.83 6.87
CA SER A 27 -0.77 14.51 8.16
C SER A 27 -1.54 13.65 9.18
N VAL A 28 -2.66 13.06 8.76
CA VAL A 28 -3.46 12.20 9.63
C VAL A 28 -2.66 10.97 10.07
N LEU A 29 -1.97 10.32 9.14
CA LEU A 29 -1.16 9.14 9.46
C LEU A 29 -0.06 9.46 10.47
N ARG A 30 0.63 10.59 10.30
CA ARG A 30 1.70 11.01 11.20
C ARG A 30 1.14 11.37 12.58
N ARG A 31 0.06 12.14 12.64
CA ARG A 31 -0.53 12.55 13.91
C ARG A 31 -1.09 11.39 14.70
N SER A 32 -1.61 10.37 14.02
CA SER A 32 -2.11 9.17 14.68
C SER A 32 -0.98 8.25 15.16
N GLY A 33 0.26 8.50 14.73
CA GLY A 33 1.40 7.65 15.06
C GLY A 33 1.47 6.37 14.25
N LEU A 34 0.65 6.22 13.21
CA LEU A 34 0.64 5.00 12.41
C LEU A 34 1.89 4.89 11.56
N CYS A 35 2.26 5.97 10.88
CA CYS A 35 3.49 6.02 10.08
C CYS A 35 3.84 7.46 9.73
N GLN A 36 5.05 7.64 9.20
CA GLN A 36 5.52 8.94 8.73
C GLN A 36 6.43 8.77 7.52
N VAL A 37 6.51 9.78 6.68
CA VAL A 37 7.49 9.79 5.59
C VAL A 37 8.87 10.06 6.21
N GLY A 38 9.83 9.17 5.92
CA GLY A 38 11.17 9.29 6.43
C GLY A 38 11.35 8.76 7.86
N HIS A 39 12.53 8.92 8.40
CA HIS A 39 12.88 8.42 9.73
C HIS A 39 12.35 9.31 10.83
N GLY A 40 11.95 8.70 11.94
CA GLY A 40 11.44 9.38 13.10
C GLY A 40 10.92 8.36 14.11
N GLU A 41 10.05 8.81 15.01
CA GLU A 41 9.53 7.96 16.09
C GLU A 41 8.42 7.02 15.64
N HIS A 42 7.88 7.21 14.44
CA HIS A 42 6.81 6.35 13.90
C HIS A 42 7.36 5.44 12.80
N PRO A 43 6.68 4.33 12.48
CA PRO A 43 7.08 3.51 11.33
C PRO A 43 7.27 4.37 10.09
N SER A 44 8.34 4.10 9.34
CA SER A 44 8.69 4.93 8.19
C SER A 44 8.12 4.38 6.89
N VAL A 45 7.66 5.29 6.02
CA VAL A 45 7.29 4.97 4.65
C VAL A 45 8.07 5.89 3.71
N LEU A 46 8.23 5.47 2.47
CA LEU A 46 8.98 6.24 1.47
C LEU A 46 8.17 7.42 0.94
N CYS A 47 6.86 7.25 0.85
CA CYS A 47 5.97 8.28 0.30
C CYS A 47 4.55 8.04 0.75
N VAL A 48 3.76 9.11 0.72
CA VAL A 48 2.30 9.06 0.86
C VAL A 48 1.73 9.82 -0.32
N VAL A 49 1.01 9.12 -1.21
CA VAL A 49 0.38 9.71 -2.39
C VAL A 49 -1.09 9.90 -2.10
N ASP A 50 -1.54 11.14 -2.11
CA ASP A 50 -2.92 11.54 -1.82
C ASP A 50 -3.56 12.00 -3.14
N SER A 51 -4.67 11.39 -3.53
CA SER A 51 -5.31 11.68 -4.82
C SER A 51 -5.69 13.15 -4.99
N ASP A 52 -6.05 13.82 -3.90
CA ASP A 52 -6.44 15.23 -3.98
C ASP A 52 -5.23 16.12 -4.26
N ILE A 53 -4.06 15.73 -3.78
CA ILE A 53 -2.82 16.48 -4.02
C ILE A 53 -2.31 16.26 -5.44
N VAL A 54 -2.25 15.00 -5.88
CA VAL A 54 -1.70 14.67 -7.21
C VAL A 54 -2.73 14.80 -8.33
N ARG A 55 -4.01 14.98 -8.00
CA ARG A 55 -5.10 15.21 -8.94
C ARG A 55 -5.39 14.01 -9.85
N VAL A 56 -5.06 12.82 -9.38
CA VAL A 56 -5.37 11.54 -10.03
C VAL A 56 -5.84 10.59 -8.94
N ALA A 57 -6.85 9.79 -9.22
CA ALA A 57 -7.43 8.87 -8.23
C ALA A 57 -7.50 7.45 -8.78
N LYS A 58 -7.43 6.46 -7.88
CA LYS A 58 -7.68 5.07 -8.26
C LYS A 58 -9.10 4.95 -8.78
N PRO A 59 -9.41 4.14 -9.78
CA PRO A 59 -8.57 3.09 -10.36
C PRO A 59 -7.65 3.54 -11.51
N ASP A 60 -7.49 4.85 -11.75
CA ASP A 60 -6.58 5.30 -12.77
C ASP A 60 -5.15 4.89 -12.38
N PRO A 61 -4.47 4.06 -13.18
CA PRO A 61 -3.13 3.57 -12.82
C PRO A 61 -2.09 4.69 -12.74
N ALA A 62 -2.37 5.85 -13.31
CA ALA A 62 -1.43 6.98 -13.28
C ALA A 62 -1.11 7.44 -11.86
N ILE A 63 -2.00 7.19 -10.88
CA ILE A 63 -1.71 7.57 -9.50
C ILE A 63 -0.47 6.87 -8.96
N PHE A 64 -0.22 5.63 -9.39
CA PHE A 64 0.94 4.87 -8.91
C PHE A 64 2.26 5.41 -9.45
N GLU A 65 2.24 6.19 -10.53
CA GLU A 65 3.46 6.79 -11.09
C GLU A 65 4.07 7.83 -10.16
N PHE A 66 3.30 8.34 -9.19
CA PHE A 66 3.81 9.26 -8.17
C PHE A 66 4.53 8.53 -7.02
N ALA A 67 4.26 7.24 -6.85
CA ALA A 67 4.89 6.42 -5.82
C ALA A 67 6.10 5.64 -6.37
N LEU A 68 6.01 5.15 -7.59
CA LEU A 68 7.00 4.23 -8.14
C LEU A 68 8.44 4.76 -8.20
N PRO A 69 8.69 6.07 -8.41
CA PRO A 69 10.07 6.56 -8.35
C PRO A 69 10.77 6.31 -7.02
N HIS A 70 10.01 6.16 -5.93
CA HIS A 70 10.56 5.87 -4.61
C HIS A 70 10.99 4.41 -4.47
N PHE A 71 10.61 3.54 -5.42
CA PHE A 71 10.92 2.12 -5.44
C PHE A 71 11.92 1.79 -6.56
N ASP A 72 12.79 2.73 -6.86
CA ASP A 72 13.75 2.60 -7.95
C ASP A 72 14.59 1.32 -7.78
N GLY A 73 14.82 0.63 -8.88
CA GLY A 73 15.57 -0.62 -8.88
C GLY A 73 14.75 -1.86 -8.58
N ILE A 74 13.46 -1.71 -8.28
CA ILE A 74 12.55 -2.84 -8.01
C ILE A 74 11.58 -2.95 -9.18
N GLU A 75 11.51 -4.14 -9.78
CA GLU A 75 10.57 -4.38 -10.88
C GLU A 75 9.13 -4.27 -10.39
N ARG A 76 8.26 -3.70 -11.22
CA ARG A 76 6.86 -3.42 -10.81
C ARG A 76 6.12 -4.66 -10.35
N HIS A 77 6.31 -5.80 -11.03
CA HIS A 77 5.61 -7.03 -10.64
C HIS A 77 6.07 -7.59 -9.28
N ARG A 78 7.17 -7.09 -8.75
CA ARG A 78 7.68 -7.45 -7.42
C ARG A 78 7.22 -6.49 -6.33
N ILE A 79 6.43 -5.48 -6.68
CA ILE A 79 5.85 -4.53 -5.74
C ILE A 79 4.40 -4.94 -5.54
N ALA A 80 4.04 -5.28 -4.31
CA ALA A 80 2.68 -5.64 -3.97
C ALA A 80 1.88 -4.40 -3.60
N TYR A 81 0.66 -4.29 -4.10
CA TYR A 81 -0.27 -3.27 -3.65
C TYR A 81 -1.40 -3.91 -2.88
N VAL A 82 -1.52 -3.54 -1.61
CA VAL A 82 -2.52 -4.09 -0.70
C VAL A 82 -3.70 -3.12 -0.61
N GLY A 83 -4.88 -3.60 -0.95
CA GLY A 83 -6.09 -2.79 -0.86
C GLY A 83 -7.32 -3.66 -0.67
N ASP A 84 -8.46 -3.05 -0.36
CA ASP A 84 -9.68 -3.77 -0.01
C ASP A 84 -10.77 -3.71 -1.08
N ASN A 85 -10.54 -3.00 -2.17
CA ASN A 85 -11.56 -2.76 -3.21
C ASN A 85 -11.10 -3.37 -4.52
N VAL A 86 -11.92 -4.28 -5.09
CA VAL A 86 -11.54 -4.97 -6.33
C VAL A 86 -11.39 -3.97 -7.49
N THR A 87 -12.33 -3.03 -7.64
CA THR A 87 -12.26 -2.07 -8.74
C THR A 87 -11.14 -1.05 -8.55
N MET A 88 -11.08 -0.41 -7.40
CA MET A 88 -10.12 0.66 -7.15
C MET A 88 -8.70 0.11 -7.02
N ASP A 89 -8.53 -0.92 -6.20
CA ASP A 89 -7.20 -1.36 -5.78
C ASP A 89 -6.66 -2.48 -6.65
N VAL A 90 -7.44 -3.53 -6.91
CA VAL A 90 -6.96 -4.66 -7.72
C VAL A 90 -6.82 -4.24 -9.17
N GLN A 91 -7.86 -3.66 -9.75
CA GLN A 91 -7.79 -3.27 -11.17
C GLN A 91 -6.79 -2.14 -11.38
N GLY A 92 -6.77 -1.14 -10.49
CA GLY A 92 -5.85 -0.02 -10.60
C GLY A 92 -4.39 -0.45 -10.52
N SER A 93 -4.04 -1.27 -9.54
CA SER A 93 -2.66 -1.73 -9.37
C SER A 93 -2.24 -2.68 -10.48
N THR A 94 -3.14 -3.56 -10.92
CA THR A 94 -2.86 -4.46 -12.04
C THR A 94 -2.57 -3.67 -13.31
N ALA A 95 -3.35 -2.63 -13.59
CA ALA A 95 -3.14 -1.78 -14.76
C ALA A 95 -1.80 -1.04 -14.70
N ALA A 96 -1.29 -0.78 -13.49
CA ALA A 96 0.02 -0.15 -13.31
C ALA A 96 1.18 -1.16 -13.36
N GLY A 97 0.91 -2.44 -13.49
CA GLY A 97 1.93 -3.49 -13.54
C GLY A 97 2.36 -4.03 -12.18
N LEU A 98 1.68 -3.62 -11.11
CA LEU A 98 1.97 -4.09 -9.76
C LEU A 98 1.27 -5.43 -9.51
N THR A 99 1.64 -6.10 -8.42
CA THR A 99 0.99 -7.33 -7.99
C THR A 99 -0.07 -6.99 -6.95
N PRO A 100 -1.37 -7.21 -7.26
CA PRO A 100 -2.41 -6.90 -6.29
C PRO A 100 -2.51 -7.93 -5.19
N VAL A 101 -2.78 -7.45 -3.97
CA VAL A 101 -3.07 -8.30 -2.81
C VAL A 101 -4.36 -7.76 -2.18
N LEU A 102 -5.40 -8.57 -2.15
CA LEU A 102 -6.69 -8.11 -1.64
C LEU A 102 -6.78 -8.30 -0.13
N PHE A 103 -7.03 -7.20 0.57
CA PHE A 103 -7.33 -7.25 2.00
C PHE A 103 -8.79 -7.67 2.15
N ASP A 104 -8.99 -8.87 2.68
CA ASP A 104 -10.29 -9.53 2.78
C ASP A 104 -10.44 -10.11 4.18
N PRO A 105 -10.67 -9.27 5.20
CA PRO A 105 -10.62 -9.70 6.60
C PRO A 105 -11.68 -10.72 6.97
N PHE A 106 -12.79 -10.78 6.21
CA PHE A 106 -13.87 -11.70 6.50
C PHE A 106 -13.85 -12.94 5.60
N ASP A 107 -12.85 -13.02 4.71
CA ASP A 107 -12.65 -14.15 3.79
C ASP A 107 -13.92 -14.45 2.97
N ASP A 108 -14.52 -13.40 2.41
CA ASP A 108 -15.77 -13.53 1.67
C ASP A 108 -15.69 -13.03 0.22
N ALA A 109 -14.50 -12.72 -0.27
CA ALA A 109 -14.30 -12.18 -1.61
C ALA A 109 -13.63 -13.16 -2.59
N ALA A 110 -13.55 -14.46 -2.27
CA ALA A 110 -12.89 -15.42 -3.15
C ALA A 110 -13.54 -15.51 -4.53
N HIS A 111 -14.84 -15.25 -4.63
CA HIS A 111 -15.55 -15.26 -5.91
C HIS A 111 -15.28 -14.02 -6.75
N LEU A 112 -14.73 -12.97 -6.16
CA LEU A 112 -14.43 -11.71 -6.85
C LEU A 112 -12.97 -11.59 -7.26
N PHE A 113 -12.06 -12.25 -6.52
CA PHE A 113 -10.65 -12.17 -6.76
C PHE A 113 -9.97 -13.48 -6.40
N GLN A 114 -9.27 -14.07 -7.36
CA GLN A 114 -8.66 -15.38 -7.23
C GLN A 114 -7.14 -15.31 -7.02
N GLY A 115 -6.60 -14.13 -6.85
CA GLY A 115 -5.19 -13.93 -6.51
C GLY A 115 -4.96 -14.02 -5.01
N LEU A 116 -3.88 -13.43 -4.54
CA LEU A 116 -3.52 -13.47 -3.13
C LEU A 116 -4.46 -12.60 -2.30
N ARG A 117 -5.09 -13.20 -1.31
CA ARG A 117 -5.95 -12.50 -0.34
C ARG A 117 -5.34 -12.64 1.05
N ILE A 118 -5.45 -11.58 1.83
CA ILE A 118 -4.95 -11.55 3.21
C ILE A 118 -6.06 -11.05 4.14
N ARG A 119 -5.94 -11.39 5.42
CA ARG A 119 -6.94 -11.02 6.42
C ARG A 119 -6.44 -9.97 7.39
N SER A 120 -5.14 -9.73 7.43
CA SER A 120 -4.53 -8.75 8.32
C SER A 120 -3.17 -8.33 7.79
N LEU A 121 -2.65 -7.23 8.32
CA LEU A 121 -1.30 -6.78 7.97
C LEU A 121 -0.24 -7.79 8.43
N ALA A 122 -0.51 -8.57 9.48
CA ALA A 122 0.40 -9.64 9.89
C ALA A 122 0.61 -10.66 8.78
N ASP A 123 -0.40 -10.91 7.94
CA ASP A 123 -0.25 -11.80 6.79
C ASP A 123 0.72 -11.22 5.75
N VAL A 124 0.73 -9.89 5.59
CA VAL A 124 1.71 -9.23 4.71
C VAL A 124 3.11 -9.43 5.27
N VAL A 125 3.29 -9.22 6.57
CA VAL A 125 4.60 -9.42 7.22
C VAL A 125 5.09 -10.84 6.97
N ALA A 126 4.21 -11.84 7.08
CA ALA A 126 4.56 -13.24 6.87
C ALA A 126 5.06 -13.52 5.45
N LEU A 127 4.62 -12.73 4.45
CA LEU A 127 5.09 -12.92 3.07
C LEU A 127 6.58 -12.58 2.93
N PHE A 128 7.13 -11.76 3.81
CA PHE A 128 8.51 -11.29 3.73
C PHE A 128 9.41 -11.87 4.83
N ALA A 129 8.86 -12.66 5.73
CA ALA A 129 9.52 -13.07 6.96
C ALA A 129 10.12 -14.46 6.89
N ASP A 130 10.58 -14.91 5.78
CA ASP A 130 11.22 -16.23 5.78
C ASP A 130 12.73 -16.15 6.05
#